data_e807315231b6d30fc0ebd84271f37683
#
_entry.id   e807315231b6d30fc0ebd84271f37683
#
_cell.length_a   1.000
_cell.length_b   1.000
_cell.length_c   1.000
_cell.angle_alpha   90.00
_cell.angle_beta   90.00
_cell.angle_gamma   90.00
#
_symmetry.space_group_name_H-M   'P 1'
#
loop_
_entity.id
_entity.type
_entity.pdbx_description
1 polymer ?
#
loop_
_entity_poly.entity_id
_entity_poly.type
_entity_poly.pdbx_seq_one_letter_code
_entity_poly.pdbx_strand_id
1 'polypeptide(L)'
;MQEAAKINQNLILPLAKVGDENPAVLENGVVRTPPGYKEAYKKYIEDGWTSLSCDPKYGGQGMPKTVSAFFDEMLSSASLSFKLYSELSIGAYNCINHHATDDIKNLSLIHI
;
A
#
# COMPACT_ATOMS: atom_id res chain seq x y z
N MET A 1 -16.18 0.32 3.44
CA MET A 1 -16.07 1.47 2.50
C MET A 1 -16.01 2.83 3.22
N GLN A 2 -16.80 3.10 4.26
CA GLN A 2 -16.73 4.39 4.98
C GLN A 2 -15.36 4.66 5.60
N GLU A 3 -14.72 3.68 6.23
CA GLU A 3 -13.36 3.81 6.79
C GLU A 3 -12.33 4.03 5.67
N ALA A 4 -12.50 3.36 4.53
CA ALA A 4 -11.67 3.60 3.34
C ALA A 4 -11.75 5.05 2.86
N ALA A 5 -12.95 5.62 2.81
CA ALA A 5 -13.13 7.03 2.45
C ALA A 5 -12.46 7.96 3.47
N LYS A 6 -12.61 7.69 4.79
CA LYS A 6 -12.01 8.50 5.85
C LYS A 6 -10.49 8.54 5.77
N ILE A 7 -9.83 7.38 5.61
CA ILE A 7 -8.35 7.36 5.53
C ILE A 7 -7.88 8.11 4.28
N ASN A 8 -8.54 7.91 3.14
CA ASN A 8 -8.15 8.57 1.91
C ASN A 8 -8.35 10.08 1.98
N GLN A 9 -9.48 10.56 2.53
CA GLN A 9 -9.78 12.00 2.64
C GLN A 9 -8.95 12.70 3.71
N ASN A 10 -8.74 12.08 4.87
CA ASN A 10 -8.17 12.74 6.03
C ASN A 10 -6.66 12.55 6.15
N LEU A 11 -6.11 11.45 5.64
CA LEU A 11 -4.69 11.14 5.76
C LEU A 11 -3.95 11.26 4.42
N ILE A 12 -4.50 10.68 3.34
CA ILE A 12 -3.75 10.54 2.07
C ILE A 12 -3.91 11.78 1.18
N LEU A 13 -5.14 12.28 0.99
CA LEU A 13 -5.40 13.43 0.11
C LEU A 13 -4.58 14.68 0.47
N PRO A 14 -4.40 15.05 1.75
CA PRO A 14 -3.56 16.18 2.11
C PRO A 14 -2.09 16.02 1.68
N LEU A 15 -1.60 14.78 1.58
CA LEU A 15 -0.23 14.51 1.17
C LEU A 15 0.02 14.70 -0.33
N ALA A 16 -1.01 14.66 -1.16
CA ALA A 16 -0.86 14.85 -2.62
C ALA A 16 -0.17 16.17 -2.94
N LYS A 17 -0.67 17.27 -2.36
CA LYS A 17 -0.08 18.60 -2.52
C LYS A 17 1.33 18.69 -1.91
N VAL A 18 1.51 18.14 -0.70
CA VAL A 18 2.82 18.14 -0.03
C VAL A 18 3.86 17.41 -0.88
N GLY A 19 3.51 16.25 -1.47
CA GLY A 19 4.40 15.48 -2.32
C GLY A 19 4.74 16.16 -3.64
N ASP A 20 3.82 16.94 -4.20
CA ASP A 20 4.04 17.72 -5.41
C ASP A 20 5.00 18.91 -5.15
N GLU A 21 4.78 19.63 -4.06
CA GLU A 21 5.60 20.78 -3.67
C GLU A 21 6.97 20.38 -3.09
N ASN A 22 7.09 19.19 -2.48
CA ASN A 22 8.31 18.70 -1.83
C ASN A 22 8.62 17.27 -2.31
N PRO A 23 9.10 17.06 -3.52
CA PRO A 23 9.36 15.74 -4.08
C PRO A 23 10.42 14.99 -3.28
N ALA A 24 10.46 13.67 -3.46
CA ALA A 24 11.53 12.85 -2.91
C ALA A 24 12.90 13.30 -3.46
N VAL A 25 13.91 13.35 -2.60
CA VAL A 25 15.27 13.79 -2.96
C VAL A 25 16.31 12.74 -2.57
N LEU A 26 17.36 12.65 -3.36
CA LEU A 26 18.54 11.83 -3.07
C LEU A 26 19.66 12.72 -2.52
N GLU A 27 20.00 12.55 -1.25
CA GLU A 27 21.08 13.29 -0.58
C GLU A 27 22.08 12.30 0.04
N ASN A 28 23.35 12.42 -0.32
CA ASN A 28 24.44 11.58 0.23
C ASN A 28 24.14 10.06 0.17
N GLY A 29 23.54 9.58 -0.90
CA GLY A 29 23.19 8.17 -1.07
C GLY A 29 21.91 7.73 -0.31
N VAL A 30 21.21 8.64 0.35
CA VAL A 30 19.96 8.37 1.07
C VAL A 30 18.80 9.07 0.42
N VAL A 31 17.72 8.33 0.15
CA VAL A 31 16.47 8.90 -0.36
C VAL A 31 15.63 9.42 0.82
N ARG A 32 15.25 10.69 0.74
CA ARG A 32 14.27 11.30 1.65
C ARG A 32 12.92 11.39 0.95
N THR A 33 11.92 10.79 1.57
CA THR A 33 10.53 10.87 1.08
C THR A 33 9.92 12.24 1.38
N PRO A 34 8.85 12.64 0.69
CA PRO A 34 8.10 13.85 1.03
C PRO A 34 7.67 13.87 2.51
N PRO A 35 7.57 15.04 3.13
CA PRO A 35 7.13 15.16 4.53
C PRO A 35 5.78 14.48 4.77
N GLY A 36 5.65 13.74 5.87
CA GLY A 36 4.42 13.05 6.27
C GLY A 36 4.15 11.70 5.57
N TYR A 37 4.84 11.37 4.47
CA TYR A 37 4.63 10.11 3.76
C TYR A 37 5.00 8.89 4.60
N LYS A 38 6.10 8.95 5.33
CA LYS A 38 6.57 7.84 6.16
C LYS A 38 5.57 7.50 7.27
N GLU A 39 5.07 8.50 7.95
CA GLU A 39 4.10 8.36 9.05
C GLU A 39 2.75 7.86 8.52
N ALA A 40 2.29 8.41 7.40
CA ALA A 40 1.06 7.95 6.75
C ALA A 40 1.18 6.51 6.26
N TYR A 41 2.32 6.13 5.69
CA TYR A 41 2.56 4.77 5.22
C TYR A 41 2.60 3.77 6.38
N LYS A 42 3.23 4.14 7.50
CA LYS A 42 3.22 3.32 8.71
C LYS A 42 1.80 3.06 9.20
N LYS A 43 0.98 4.11 9.31
CA LYS A 43 -0.43 3.95 9.70
C LYS A 43 -1.24 3.14 8.69
N TYR A 44 -1.01 3.34 7.41
CA TYR A 44 -1.64 2.59 6.32
C TYR A 44 -1.38 1.09 6.41
N ILE A 45 -0.14 0.69 6.78
CA ILE A 45 0.23 -0.72 7.01
C ILE A 45 -0.39 -1.24 8.31
N GLU A 46 -0.27 -0.50 9.42
CA GLU A 46 -0.79 -0.90 10.73
C GLU A 46 -2.30 -1.13 10.71
N ASP A 47 -3.04 -0.34 9.93
CA ASP A 47 -4.48 -0.49 9.73
C ASP A 47 -4.84 -1.62 8.72
N GLY A 48 -3.86 -2.29 8.13
CA GLY A 48 -4.03 -3.47 7.24
C GLY A 48 -4.49 -3.15 5.81
N TRP A 49 -4.41 -1.89 5.37
CA TRP A 49 -4.90 -1.50 4.04
C TRP A 49 -4.09 -2.11 2.88
N THR A 50 -2.83 -2.48 3.13
CA THR A 50 -1.98 -3.13 2.12
C THR A 50 -2.40 -4.56 1.78
N SER A 51 -3.13 -5.24 2.67
CA SER A 51 -3.38 -6.68 2.58
C SER A 51 -4.87 -7.06 2.46
N LEU A 52 -5.72 -6.12 2.00
CA LEU A 52 -7.18 -6.30 1.93
C LEU A 52 -7.59 -7.59 1.21
N SER A 53 -7.02 -7.87 0.04
CA SER A 53 -7.37 -9.05 -0.77
C SER A 53 -6.35 -10.19 -0.68
N CYS A 54 -5.36 -10.08 0.21
CA CYS A 54 -4.38 -11.13 0.43
C CYS A 54 -4.97 -12.28 1.24
N ASP A 55 -4.40 -13.48 1.09
CA ASP A 55 -4.84 -14.70 1.75
C ASP A 55 -4.63 -14.60 3.28
N PRO A 56 -5.67 -14.89 4.10
CA PRO A 56 -5.55 -14.92 5.55
C PRO A 56 -4.47 -15.87 6.07
N LYS A 57 -4.14 -16.93 5.33
CA LYS A 57 -3.04 -17.84 5.66
C LYS A 57 -1.70 -17.11 5.82
N TYR A 58 -1.52 -15.99 5.11
CA TYR A 58 -0.30 -15.19 5.13
C TYR A 58 -0.50 -13.80 5.76
N GLY A 59 -1.53 -13.65 6.59
CA GLY A 59 -1.83 -12.41 7.31
C GLY A 59 -2.69 -11.41 6.55
N GLY A 60 -3.24 -11.78 5.40
CA GLY A 60 -4.17 -10.95 4.64
C GLY A 60 -5.58 -10.94 5.24
N GLN A 61 -6.44 -10.06 4.74
CA GLN A 61 -7.83 -9.93 5.21
C GLN A 61 -8.84 -10.77 4.41
N GLY A 62 -8.43 -11.38 3.30
CA GLY A 62 -9.28 -12.24 2.47
C GLY A 62 -10.48 -11.54 1.84
N MET A 63 -10.45 -10.23 1.71
CA MET A 63 -11.55 -9.49 1.09
C MET A 63 -11.64 -9.80 -0.41
N PRO A 64 -12.85 -9.80 -0.98
CA PRO A 64 -12.99 -9.93 -2.43
C PRO A 64 -12.20 -8.86 -3.18
N LYS A 65 -11.59 -9.22 -4.31
CA LYS A 65 -10.84 -8.28 -5.16
C LYS A 65 -11.67 -7.06 -5.62
N THR A 66 -12.98 -7.22 -5.73
CA THR A 66 -13.88 -6.09 -5.99
C THR A 66 -13.82 -5.03 -4.90
N VAL A 67 -13.71 -5.44 -3.63
CA VAL A 67 -13.59 -4.49 -2.50
C VAL A 67 -12.24 -3.77 -2.55
N SER A 68 -11.15 -4.49 -2.81
CA SER A 68 -9.83 -3.84 -2.95
C SER A 68 -9.79 -2.92 -4.16
N ALA A 69 -10.44 -3.25 -5.28
CA ALA A 69 -10.51 -2.38 -6.45
C ALA A 69 -11.19 -1.03 -6.16
N PHE A 70 -12.28 -1.01 -5.40
CA PHE A 70 -12.89 0.25 -4.97
C PHE A 70 -12.00 1.05 -4.02
N PHE A 71 -11.27 0.37 -3.14
CA PHE A 71 -10.28 1.03 -2.30
C PHE A 71 -9.14 1.63 -3.13
N ASP A 72 -8.62 0.88 -4.11
CA ASP A 72 -7.56 1.30 -5.02
C ASP A 72 -7.98 2.53 -5.86
N GLU A 73 -9.24 2.60 -6.27
CA GLU A 73 -9.78 3.78 -6.95
C GLU A 73 -9.77 5.01 -6.03
N MET A 74 -10.24 4.87 -4.79
CA MET A 74 -10.21 5.96 -3.81
C MET A 74 -8.78 6.42 -3.52
N LEU A 75 -7.86 5.47 -3.32
CA LEU A 75 -6.45 5.76 -3.04
C LEU A 75 -5.76 6.45 -4.22
N SER A 76 -6.02 5.98 -5.45
CA SER A 76 -5.49 6.59 -6.67
C SER A 76 -5.99 8.02 -6.86
N SER A 77 -7.26 8.27 -6.54
CA SER A 77 -7.87 9.59 -6.61
C SER A 77 -7.33 10.54 -5.54
N ALA A 78 -6.99 10.02 -4.36
CA ALA A 78 -6.43 10.81 -3.27
C ALA A 78 -4.94 11.15 -3.52
N SER A 79 -4.12 10.16 -3.86
CA SER A 79 -2.71 10.34 -4.20
C SER A 79 -2.15 9.11 -4.94
N LEU A 80 -2.00 9.22 -6.24
CA LEU A 80 -1.39 8.17 -7.05
C LEU A 80 0.06 7.89 -6.65
N SER A 81 0.83 8.93 -6.34
CA SER A 81 2.22 8.79 -5.90
C SER A 81 2.34 7.99 -4.61
N PHE A 82 1.43 8.20 -3.66
CA PHE A 82 1.38 7.40 -2.43
C PHE A 82 1.01 5.93 -2.70
N LYS A 83 0.04 5.69 -3.57
CA LYS A 83 -0.39 4.32 -3.96
C LYS A 83 0.78 3.48 -4.48
N LEU A 84 1.66 4.06 -5.27
CA LEU A 84 2.80 3.35 -5.88
C LEU A 84 3.77 2.74 -4.86
N TYR A 85 3.78 3.20 -3.61
CA TYR A 85 4.61 2.61 -2.55
C TYR A 85 4.20 1.16 -2.20
N SER A 86 2.92 0.84 -2.26
CA SER A 86 2.41 -0.49 -1.89
C SER A 86 2.06 -1.37 -3.09
N GLU A 87 1.82 -0.80 -4.26
CA GLU A 87 1.31 -1.52 -5.42
C GLU A 87 2.27 -2.59 -5.95
N LEU A 88 3.56 -2.31 -5.97
CA LEU A 88 4.58 -3.27 -6.41
C LEU A 88 4.66 -4.49 -5.50
N SER A 89 4.50 -4.31 -4.19
CA SER A 89 4.45 -5.42 -3.22
C SER A 89 3.23 -6.30 -3.45
N ILE A 90 2.07 -5.73 -3.77
CA ILE A 90 0.86 -6.50 -4.14
C ILE A 90 1.07 -7.27 -5.44
N GLY A 91 1.75 -6.68 -6.42
CA GLY A 91 2.14 -7.37 -7.66
C GLY A 91 3.03 -8.59 -7.39
N ALA A 92 4.06 -8.42 -6.56
CA ALA A 92 4.95 -9.51 -6.13
C ALA A 92 4.18 -10.59 -5.36
N TYR A 93 3.31 -10.19 -4.42
CA TYR A 93 2.43 -11.12 -3.70
C TYR A 93 1.59 -11.97 -4.67
N ASN A 94 0.90 -11.35 -5.62
CA ASN A 94 0.05 -12.06 -6.57
C ASN A 94 0.87 -13.06 -7.42
N CYS A 95 2.04 -12.67 -7.90
CA CYS A 95 2.93 -13.54 -8.64
C CYS A 95 3.33 -14.78 -7.82
N ILE A 96 3.83 -14.58 -6.61
CA ILE A 96 4.24 -15.67 -5.73
C ILE A 96 3.05 -16.55 -5.34
N ASN A 97 1.93 -15.95 -4.96
CA ASN A 97 0.76 -16.68 -4.50
C ASN A 97 0.16 -17.60 -5.59
N HIS A 98 0.21 -17.18 -6.85
CA HIS A 98 -0.37 -17.96 -7.95
C HIS A 98 0.61 -18.94 -8.61
N HIS A 99 1.90 -18.66 -8.60
CA HIS A 99 2.88 -19.38 -9.43
C HIS A 99 4.00 -20.06 -8.67
N ALA A 100 4.26 -19.69 -7.41
CA ALA A 100 5.36 -20.28 -6.65
C ALA A 100 4.98 -21.59 -5.98
N THR A 101 6.00 -22.38 -5.63
CA THR A 101 5.86 -23.57 -4.77
C THR A 101 5.46 -23.19 -3.34
N ASP A 102 4.90 -24.14 -2.59
CA ASP A 102 4.50 -23.86 -1.20
C ASP A 102 5.67 -23.44 -0.32
N ASP A 103 6.87 -23.97 -0.54
CA ASP A 103 8.07 -23.57 0.20
C ASP A 103 8.40 -22.09 -0.02
N ILE A 104 8.34 -21.63 -1.28
CA ILE A 104 8.57 -20.20 -1.61
C ILE A 104 7.46 -19.32 -1.04
N LYS A 105 6.20 -19.75 -1.11
CA LYS A 105 5.07 -19.03 -0.52
C LYS A 105 5.25 -18.85 0.99
N ASN A 106 5.58 -19.93 1.70
CA ASN A 106 5.78 -19.89 3.15
C ASN A 106 6.98 -19.02 3.57
N LEU A 107 8.02 -18.96 2.72
CA LEU A 107 9.19 -18.12 2.99
C LEU A 107 8.93 -16.64 2.72
N SER A 108 8.18 -16.31 1.68
CA SER A 108 8.12 -14.94 1.12
C SER A 108 6.85 -14.19 1.51
N LEU A 109 5.67 -14.84 1.47
CA LEU A 109 4.38 -14.13 1.62
C LEU A 109 4.14 -13.59 3.03
N ILE A 110 4.81 -14.11 4.04
CA ILE A 110 4.75 -13.60 5.42
C ILE A 110 5.46 -12.25 5.59
N HIS A 111 6.24 -11.82 4.60
CA HIS A 111 7.02 -10.57 4.63
C HIS A 111 6.48 -9.50 3.67
N ILE A 112 5.46 -9.84 2.89
CA ILE A 112 4.87 -8.93 1.88
C ILE A 112 3.58 -8.24 2.45
#